data_cd15c46ba6db329826d7a3d10dc0ec74
#
_entry.id   cd15c46ba6db329826d7a3d10dc0ec74
#
_cell.length_a   1.000
_cell.length_b   1.000
_cell.length_c   1.000
_cell.angle_alpha   90.00
_cell.angle_beta   90.00
_cell.angle_gamma   90.00
#
_symmetry.space_group_name_H-M   'P 1'
#
loop_
_entity.id
_entity.type
_entity.pdbx_description
1 polymer ?
#
loop_
_entity_poly.entity_id
_entity_poly.type
_entity_poly.pdbx_seq_one_letter_code
_entity_poly.pdbx_strand_id
1 'polypeptide(L)'
;MGLKRLGIDEIALVKGKGNYCAVLIDLDTSKLITILSGRTQDILKETLMGWGVEVLDNIEEVSIDLWKGYKNVVIELIPNAQVVADRFHVMTQINKELDIQRKREKRKIEELIKNTKSEHEKSEYEKILSGLKNSKYPLLKNEENLNEEQVDKLIEVKKASPILKTMHELKEKIIKIFNQTNDWYTAVFKIGMWLSKAKKYFPKSNNTIIRWLVSEACPEGTLK
;
A
#
# COMPACT_ATOMS: atom_id res chain seq x y z
N MET A 1 15.79 -13.70 24.62
CA MET A 1 14.59 -13.37 23.80
C MET A 1 14.96 -13.62 22.35
N GLY A 2 14.30 -14.55 21.69
CA GLY A 2 14.56 -14.86 20.27
C GLY A 2 13.80 -13.93 19.33
N LEU A 3 14.18 -13.87 18.06
CA LEU A 3 13.47 -13.16 16.99
C LEU A 3 12.11 -13.80 16.79
N LYS A 4 11.02 -13.03 17.01
CA LYS A 4 9.63 -13.49 16.86
C LYS A 4 8.95 -12.93 15.63
N ARG A 5 9.23 -11.66 15.30
CA ARG A 5 8.58 -10.97 14.19
C ARG A 5 9.66 -10.42 13.24
N LEU A 6 9.74 -11.03 12.06
CA LEU A 6 10.71 -10.67 11.02
C LEU A 6 10.06 -9.77 9.98
N GLY A 7 10.70 -8.65 9.65
CA GLY A 7 10.39 -7.82 8.49
C GLY A 7 11.37 -8.07 7.36
N ILE A 8 10.86 -8.25 6.14
CA ILE A 8 11.66 -8.34 4.91
C ILE A 8 11.19 -7.24 3.96
N ASP A 9 12.06 -6.28 3.68
CA ASP A 9 11.78 -5.12 2.82
C ASP A 9 12.90 -4.93 1.79
N GLU A 10 12.73 -4.03 0.85
CA GLU A 10 13.73 -3.69 -0.18
C GLU A 10 14.20 -2.25 -0.05
N ILE A 11 15.50 -2.04 -0.10
CA ILE A 11 16.09 -0.72 -0.22
C ILE A 11 16.84 -0.56 -1.53
N ALA A 12 16.77 0.64 -2.12
CA ALA A 12 17.60 1.01 -3.26
C ALA A 12 18.90 1.64 -2.74
N LEU A 13 20.04 0.96 -2.90
CA LEU A 13 21.34 1.51 -2.50
C LEU A 13 21.73 2.72 -3.33
N VAL A 14 21.34 2.76 -4.62
CA VAL A 14 21.58 3.89 -5.51
C VAL A 14 20.28 4.28 -6.19
N LYS A 15 19.85 5.52 -5.95
CA LYS A 15 18.59 6.04 -6.52
C LYS A 15 18.62 5.97 -8.04
N GLY A 16 17.62 5.27 -8.62
CA GLY A 16 17.40 5.20 -10.05
C GLY A 16 18.23 4.18 -10.83
N LYS A 17 19.12 3.40 -10.19
CA LYS A 17 19.98 2.41 -10.88
C LYS A 17 19.55 0.94 -10.73
N GLY A 18 18.39 0.66 -10.12
CA GLY A 18 17.85 -0.71 -10.04
C GLY A 18 18.60 -1.66 -9.12
N ASN A 19 19.61 -1.19 -8.38
CA ASN A 19 20.35 -1.99 -7.39
C ASN A 19 19.56 -2.01 -6.08
N TYR A 20 18.67 -2.98 -5.96
CA TYR A 20 17.89 -3.22 -4.74
C TYR A 20 18.53 -4.33 -3.92
N CYS A 21 18.55 -4.13 -2.62
CA CYS A 21 18.97 -5.11 -1.63
C CYS A 21 17.82 -5.42 -0.69
N ALA A 22 17.70 -6.67 -0.27
CA ALA A 22 16.75 -7.03 0.78
C ALA A 22 17.32 -6.61 2.15
N VAL A 23 16.43 -6.16 3.01
CA VAL A 23 16.71 -5.74 4.37
C VAL A 23 15.90 -6.60 5.32
N LEU A 24 16.57 -7.17 6.32
CA LEU A 24 15.95 -7.96 7.38
C LEU A 24 15.93 -7.16 8.68
N ILE A 25 14.75 -7.05 9.27
CA ILE A 25 14.47 -6.19 10.43
C ILE A 25 13.76 -7.00 11.50
N ASP A 26 14.17 -6.87 12.74
CA ASP A 26 13.39 -7.31 13.90
C ASP A 26 12.28 -6.29 14.16
N LEU A 27 11.02 -6.68 13.94
CA LEU A 27 9.88 -5.79 14.07
C LEU A 27 9.52 -5.48 15.53
N ASP A 28 9.91 -6.32 16.48
CA ASP A 28 9.63 -6.10 17.90
C ASP A 28 10.54 -5.03 18.49
N THR A 29 11.81 -5.04 18.07
CA THR A 29 12.81 -4.09 18.55
C THR A 29 13.07 -2.93 17.56
N SER A 30 12.51 -2.98 16.35
CA SER A 30 12.79 -2.07 15.23
C SER A 30 14.28 -2.00 14.86
N LYS A 31 15.02 -3.06 15.12
CA LYS A 31 16.47 -3.13 14.83
C LYS A 31 16.73 -3.78 13.47
N LEU A 32 17.65 -3.18 12.74
CA LEU A 32 18.19 -3.78 11.54
C LEU A 32 19.00 -5.03 11.93
N ILE A 33 18.64 -6.19 11.34
CA ILE A 33 19.39 -7.44 11.50
C ILE A 33 20.52 -7.48 10.47
N THR A 34 20.18 -7.34 9.19
CA THR A 34 21.17 -7.36 8.10
C THR A 34 20.62 -6.73 6.81
N ILE A 35 21.56 -6.36 5.93
CA ILE A 35 21.28 -5.96 4.56
C ILE A 35 21.95 -6.98 3.66
N LEU A 36 21.18 -7.60 2.76
CA LEU A 36 21.68 -8.61 1.84
C LEU A 36 22.37 -7.95 0.64
N SER A 37 23.27 -8.69 -0.01
CA SER A 37 23.97 -8.22 -1.22
C SER A 37 23.09 -8.07 -2.45
N GLY A 38 21.82 -8.53 -2.38
CA GLY A 38 20.82 -8.47 -3.42
C GLY A 38 19.43 -8.79 -2.89
N ARG A 39 18.47 -8.99 -3.80
CA ARG A 39 17.07 -9.29 -3.45
C ARG A 39 16.58 -10.61 -4.03
N THR A 40 17.47 -11.47 -4.51
CA THR A 40 17.06 -12.74 -5.10
C THR A 40 16.61 -13.73 -4.02
N GLN A 41 15.78 -14.71 -4.42
CA GLN A 41 15.32 -15.75 -3.51
C GLN A 41 16.51 -16.57 -2.96
N ASP A 42 17.51 -16.85 -3.78
CA ASP A 42 18.67 -17.63 -3.39
C ASP A 42 19.47 -16.95 -2.27
N ILE A 43 19.73 -15.65 -2.41
CA ILE A 43 20.45 -14.86 -1.38
C ILE A 43 19.65 -14.83 -0.07
N LEU A 44 18.34 -14.63 -0.12
CA LEU A 44 17.50 -14.67 1.07
C LEU A 44 17.49 -16.07 1.70
N LYS A 45 17.34 -17.10 0.88
CA LYS A 45 17.32 -18.50 1.31
C LYS A 45 18.64 -18.89 2.01
N GLU A 46 19.77 -18.58 1.40
CA GLU A 46 21.09 -18.82 1.97
C GLU A 46 21.27 -18.11 3.32
N THR A 47 20.85 -16.86 3.40
CA THR A 47 20.94 -16.07 4.64
C THR A 47 20.09 -16.68 5.75
N LEU A 48 18.82 -17.02 5.47
CA LEU A 48 17.91 -17.59 6.48
C LEU A 48 18.40 -18.98 6.93
N MET A 49 18.86 -19.82 6.00
CA MET A 49 19.43 -21.13 6.35
C MET A 49 20.66 -21.00 7.26
N GLY A 50 21.47 -19.97 7.06
CA GLY A 50 22.63 -19.68 7.91
C GLY A 50 22.28 -19.31 9.36
N TRP A 51 21.03 -18.93 9.66
CA TRP A 51 20.59 -18.64 11.04
C TRP A 51 20.34 -19.92 11.86
N GLY A 52 20.12 -21.04 11.19
CA GLY A 52 19.83 -22.32 11.83
C GLY A 52 18.34 -22.49 12.22
N VAL A 53 17.94 -23.75 12.32
CA VAL A 53 16.55 -24.16 12.56
C VAL A 53 15.99 -23.59 13.85
N GLU A 54 16.79 -23.55 14.92
CA GLU A 54 16.35 -23.03 16.22
C GLU A 54 15.90 -21.56 16.16
N VAL A 55 16.55 -20.74 15.35
CA VAL A 55 16.16 -19.34 15.16
C VAL A 55 14.90 -19.25 14.30
N LEU A 56 14.84 -20.00 13.20
CA LEU A 56 13.71 -19.98 12.27
C LEU A 56 12.42 -20.49 12.92
N ASP A 57 12.50 -21.53 13.75
CA ASP A 57 11.32 -22.10 14.45
C ASP A 57 10.74 -21.15 15.51
N ASN A 58 11.52 -20.19 16.00
CA ASN A 58 11.04 -19.17 16.93
C ASN A 58 10.31 -18.00 16.26
N ILE A 59 10.36 -17.89 14.92
CA ILE A 59 9.69 -16.81 14.19
C ILE A 59 8.20 -17.14 14.07
N GLU A 60 7.37 -16.29 14.65
CA GLU A 60 5.92 -16.42 14.69
C GLU A 60 5.23 -15.67 13.52
N GLU A 61 5.84 -14.56 13.06
CA GLU A 61 5.31 -13.71 12.00
C GLU A 61 6.42 -13.22 11.07
N VAL A 62 6.15 -13.22 9.77
CA VAL A 62 7.04 -12.61 8.77
C VAL A 62 6.25 -11.60 7.93
N SER A 63 6.58 -10.31 8.09
CA SER A 63 6.04 -9.23 7.26
C SER A 63 6.90 -9.04 6.02
N ILE A 64 6.29 -9.12 4.85
CA ILE A 64 6.99 -9.02 3.56
C ILE A 64 6.34 -8.00 2.65
N ASP A 65 7.14 -7.46 1.71
CA ASP A 65 6.62 -6.76 0.54
C ASP A 65 5.69 -7.67 -0.29
N LEU A 66 4.88 -7.07 -1.15
CA LEU A 66 3.94 -7.75 -2.03
C LEU A 66 4.61 -8.63 -3.11
N TRP A 67 5.92 -8.84 -3.03
CA TRP A 67 6.65 -9.67 -3.98
C TRP A 67 6.58 -11.16 -3.62
N LYS A 68 6.08 -11.96 -4.58
CA LYS A 68 5.89 -13.41 -4.39
C LYS A 68 7.18 -14.18 -4.07
N GLY A 69 8.34 -13.67 -4.50
CA GLY A 69 9.61 -14.33 -4.29
C GLY A 69 9.94 -14.52 -2.80
N TYR A 70 9.73 -13.50 -1.99
CA TYR A 70 9.95 -13.60 -0.54
C TYR A 70 8.96 -14.56 0.12
N LYS A 71 7.69 -14.51 -0.30
CA LYS A 71 6.67 -15.41 0.24
C LYS A 71 7.04 -16.87 0.07
N ASN A 72 7.52 -17.27 -1.11
CA ASN A 72 7.90 -18.67 -1.38
C ASN A 72 9.03 -19.13 -0.46
N VAL A 73 10.06 -18.29 -0.28
CA VAL A 73 11.19 -18.61 0.61
C VAL A 73 10.75 -18.73 2.07
N VAL A 74 9.88 -17.81 2.53
CA VAL A 74 9.38 -17.84 3.90
C VAL A 74 8.54 -19.09 4.16
N ILE A 75 7.62 -19.45 3.27
CA ILE A 75 6.80 -20.66 3.43
C ILE A 75 7.67 -21.91 3.45
N GLU A 76 8.73 -21.97 2.64
CA GLU A 76 9.64 -23.10 2.58
C GLU A 76 10.49 -23.26 3.86
N LEU A 77 11.03 -22.14 4.37
CA LEU A 77 12.04 -22.19 5.46
C LEU A 77 11.47 -21.90 6.86
N ILE A 78 10.32 -21.22 6.93
CA ILE A 78 9.68 -20.81 8.18
C ILE A 78 8.19 -21.19 8.12
N PRO A 79 7.85 -22.49 7.96
CA PRO A 79 6.49 -22.94 7.69
C PRO A 79 5.51 -22.67 8.83
N ASN A 80 6.01 -22.47 10.06
CA ASN A 80 5.20 -22.19 11.24
C ASN A 80 4.85 -20.70 11.39
N ALA A 81 5.51 -19.81 10.64
CA ALA A 81 5.27 -18.37 10.75
C ALA A 81 4.07 -17.92 9.92
N GLN A 82 3.29 -17.00 10.47
CA GLN A 82 2.28 -16.29 9.72
C GLN A 82 2.92 -15.30 8.76
N VAL A 83 2.68 -15.44 7.45
CA VAL A 83 3.17 -14.48 6.46
C VAL A 83 2.18 -13.33 6.32
N VAL A 84 2.61 -12.11 6.60
CA VAL A 84 1.77 -10.91 6.58
C VAL A 84 2.24 -9.97 5.46
N ALA A 85 1.30 -9.41 4.71
CA ALA A 85 1.60 -8.37 3.74
C ALA A 85 1.90 -7.04 4.45
N ASP A 86 3.02 -6.41 4.09
CA ASP A 86 3.30 -5.07 4.61
C ASP A 86 2.25 -4.06 4.08
N ARG A 87 1.46 -3.52 5.00
CA ARG A 87 0.42 -2.53 4.71
C ARG A 87 0.98 -1.25 4.06
N PHE A 88 2.25 -0.91 4.30
CA PHE A 88 2.89 0.25 3.68
C PHE A 88 2.91 0.13 2.15
N HIS A 89 3.23 -1.05 1.63
CA HIS A 89 3.25 -1.31 0.20
C HIS A 89 1.84 -1.25 -0.41
N VAL A 90 0.82 -1.75 0.31
CA VAL A 90 -0.59 -1.61 -0.10
C VAL A 90 -0.98 -0.14 -0.18
N MET A 91 -0.67 0.65 0.86
CA MET A 91 -0.99 2.08 0.89
C MET A 91 -0.22 2.89 -0.15
N THR A 92 1.04 2.54 -0.40
CA THR A 92 1.85 3.13 -1.47
C THR A 92 1.18 2.93 -2.85
N GLN A 93 0.66 1.74 -3.11
CA GLN A 93 -0.04 1.44 -4.36
C GLN A 93 -1.36 2.21 -4.47
N ILE A 94 -2.17 2.28 -3.41
CA ILE A 94 -3.41 3.07 -3.35
C ILE A 94 -3.10 4.56 -3.62
N ASN A 95 -2.11 5.12 -2.94
CA ASN A 95 -1.70 6.50 -3.14
C ASN A 95 -1.22 6.77 -4.57
N LYS A 96 -0.51 5.82 -5.19
CA LYS A 96 -0.06 5.91 -6.59
C LYS A 96 -1.25 5.96 -7.55
N GLU A 97 -2.27 5.13 -7.36
CA GLU A 97 -3.47 5.14 -8.20
C GLU A 97 -4.29 6.44 -8.01
N LEU A 98 -4.39 6.93 -6.78
CA LEU A 98 -5.04 8.21 -6.48
C LEU A 98 -4.30 9.39 -7.14
N ASP A 99 -2.96 9.43 -7.10
CA ASP A 99 -2.17 10.49 -7.76
C ASP A 99 -2.28 10.42 -9.29
N ILE A 100 -2.34 9.23 -9.87
CA ILE A 100 -2.58 9.05 -11.30
C ILE A 100 -3.94 9.64 -11.68
N GLN A 101 -4.99 9.34 -10.92
CA GLN A 101 -6.33 9.88 -11.19
C GLN A 101 -6.36 11.40 -10.99
N ARG A 102 -5.72 11.93 -9.94
CA ARG A 102 -5.58 13.38 -9.74
C ARG A 102 -4.96 14.08 -10.96
N LYS A 103 -3.89 13.51 -11.51
CA LYS A 103 -3.25 14.03 -12.73
C LYS A 103 -4.16 13.96 -13.95
N ARG A 104 -4.97 12.90 -14.06
CA ARG A 104 -5.95 12.75 -15.16
C ARG A 104 -7.04 13.80 -15.08
N GLU A 105 -7.63 14.00 -13.89
CA GLU A 105 -8.66 15.01 -13.68
C GLU A 105 -8.14 16.40 -14.05
N LYS A 106 -6.94 16.75 -13.58
CA LYS A 106 -6.33 18.03 -13.90
C LYS A 106 -6.15 18.23 -15.41
N ARG A 107 -5.58 17.25 -16.11
CA ARG A 107 -5.41 17.30 -17.58
C ARG A 107 -6.73 17.43 -18.33
N LYS A 108 -7.75 16.68 -17.90
CA LYS A 108 -9.09 16.76 -18.48
C LYS A 108 -9.66 18.18 -18.41
N ILE A 109 -9.54 18.86 -17.28
CA ILE A 109 -9.99 20.24 -17.12
C ILE A 109 -9.15 21.21 -17.98
N GLU A 110 -7.83 21.03 -18.02
CA GLU A 110 -6.94 21.82 -18.87
C GLU A 110 -7.31 21.68 -20.38
N GLU A 111 -7.70 20.48 -20.81
CA GLU A 111 -8.17 20.23 -22.19
C GLU A 111 -9.54 20.90 -22.46
N LEU A 112 -10.47 20.85 -21.50
CA LEU A 112 -11.78 21.53 -21.60
C LEU A 112 -11.60 23.05 -21.74
N ILE A 113 -10.70 23.66 -20.95
CA ILE A 113 -10.37 25.10 -21.04
C ILE A 113 -9.86 25.48 -22.45
N LYS A 114 -9.01 24.62 -23.03
CA LYS A 114 -8.43 24.88 -24.37
C LYS A 114 -9.46 24.76 -25.49
N ASN A 115 -10.44 23.89 -25.34
CA ASN A 115 -11.36 23.53 -26.40
C ASN A 115 -12.69 24.30 -26.34
N THR A 116 -13.05 24.89 -25.18
CA THR A 116 -14.28 25.67 -25.07
C THR A 116 -14.14 27.05 -25.73
N LYS A 117 -15.22 27.46 -26.41
CA LYS A 117 -15.37 28.82 -27.00
C LYS A 117 -16.19 29.74 -26.13
N SER A 118 -16.81 29.22 -25.08
CA SER A 118 -17.66 29.97 -24.15
C SER A 118 -16.80 30.53 -23.01
N GLU A 119 -16.74 31.85 -22.88
CA GLU A 119 -16.02 32.50 -21.78
C GLU A 119 -16.62 32.14 -20.41
N HIS A 120 -17.95 31.90 -20.35
CA HIS A 120 -18.60 31.45 -19.11
C HIS A 120 -18.12 30.05 -18.70
N GLU A 121 -18.14 29.09 -19.60
CA GLU A 121 -17.64 27.72 -19.33
C GLU A 121 -16.16 27.73 -18.98
N LYS A 122 -15.36 28.54 -19.67
CA LYS A 122 -13.94 28.70 -19.39
C LYS A 122 -13.71 29.17 -17.97
N SER A 123 -14.43 30.18 -17.53
CA SER A 123 -14.36 30.68 -16.15
C SER A 123 -14.72 29.62 -15.11
N GLU A 124 -15.74 28.79 -15.39
CA GLU A 124 -16.11 27.67 -14.51
C GLU A 124 -14.99 26.59 -14.44
N TYR A 125 -14.43 26.19 -15.58
CA TYR A 125 -13.33 25.22 -15.62
C TYR A 125 -12.05 25.77 -14.95
N GLU A 126 -11.77 27.05 -15.06
CA GLU A 126 -10.64 27.71 -14.35
C GLU A 126 -10.84 27.65 -12.83
N LYS A 127 -12.05 27.83 -12.32
CA LYS A 127 -12.36 27.64 -10.90
C LYS A 127 -12.11 26.21 -10.45
N ILE A 128 -12.56 25.22 -11.22
CA ILE A 128 -12.34 23.81 -10.95
C ILE A 128 -10.83 23.50 -10.97
N LEU A 129 -10.12 24.00 -11.98
CA LEU A 129 -8.67 23.82 -12.09
C LEU A 129 -7.92 24.43 -10.90
N SER A 130 -8.35 25.60 -10.45
CA SER A 130 -7.81 26.25 -9.25
C SER A 130 -8.00 25.38 -8.00
N GLY A 131 -9.18 24.78 -7.83
CA GLY A 131 -9.43 23.82 -6.75
C GLY A 131 -8.52 22.60 -6.81
N LEU A 132 -8.09 22.16 -7.99
CA LEU A 132 -7.19 21.03 -8.18
C LEU A 132 -5.69 21.39 -8.07
N LYS A 133 -5.31 22.67 -8.04
CA LYS A 133 -3.91 23.08 -7.79
C LYS A 133 -3.50 22.66 -6.37
N ASN A 134 -2.23 22.30 -6.20
CA ASN A 134 -1.65 21.90 -4.91
C ASN A 134 -2.37 20.77 -4.17
N SER A 135 -3.18 19.98 -4.87
CA SER A 135 -4.02 18.91 -4.32
C SER A 135 -3.28 17.63 -3.93
N LYS A 136 -1.98 17.49 -4.29
CA LYS A 136 -1.25 16.24 -4.09
C LYS A 136 -1.16 15.85 -2.62
N TYR A 137 -0.60 16.71 -1.79
CA TYR A 137 -0.37 16.41 -0.37
C TYR A 137 -1.68 16.25 0.42
N PRO A 138 -2.69 17.13 0.28
CA PRO A 138 -3.96 16.94 0.94
C PRO A 138 -4.67 15.63 0.60
N LEU A 139 -4.55 15.14 -0.65
CA LEU A 139 -5.15 13.87 -1.06
C LEU A 139 -4.38 12.64 -0.58
N LEU A 140 -3.04 12.68 -0.58
CA LEU A 140 -2.22 11.48 -0.34
C LEU A 140 -1.88 11.28 1.14
N LYS A 141 -1.76 12.36 1.92
CA LYS A 141 -1.52 12.29 3.36
C LYS A 141 -2.76 11.74 4.08
N ASN A 142 -2.58 11.09 5.22
CA ASN A 142 -3.69 10.65 6.05
C ASN A 142 -4.45 11.86 6.59
N GLU A 143 -5.79 11.81 6.58
CA GLU A 143 -6.64 12.96 6.94
C GLU A 143 -6.37 13.43 8.38
N GLU A 144 -6.09 12.52 9.30
CA GLU A 144 -5.74 12.81 10.70
C GLU A 144 -4.45 13.61 10.89
N ASN A 145 -3.57 13.60 9.88
CA ASN A 145 -2.27 14.26 9.91
C ASN A 145 -2.24 15.58 9.10
N LEU A 146 -3.37 16.02 8.57
CA LEU A 146 -3.48 17.27 7.83
C LEU A 146 -3.46 18.47 8.79
N ASN A 147 -2.78 19.55 8.41
CA ASN A 147 -2.94 20.85 9.07
C ASN A 147 -4.19 21.57 8.52
N GLU A 148 -4.59 22.68 9.16
CA GLU A 148 -5.80 23.43 8.80
C GLU A 148 -5.83 23.86 7.32
N GLU A 149 -4.73 24.42 6.80
CA GLU A 149 -4.62 24.82 5.38
C GLU A 149 -4.80 23.61 4.43
N GLN A 150 -4.25 22.44 4.79
CA GLN A 150 -4.40 21.22 4.01
C GLN A 150 -5.84 20.67 4.07
N VAL A 151 -6.52 20.82 5.19
CA VAL A 151 -7.93 20.43 5.34
C VAL A 151 -8.80 21.29 4.45
N ASP A 152 -8.65 22.62 4.48
CA ASP A 152 -9.39 23.54 3.61
C ASP A 152 -9.15 23.21 2.14
N LYS A 153 -7.90 22.96 1.78
CA LYS A 153 -7.54 22.56 0.41
C LYS A 153 -8.17 21.21 0.02
N LEU A 154 -8.23 20.26 0.93
CA LEU A 154 -8.89 18.97 0.68
C LEU A 154 -10.39 19.15 0.42
N ILE A 155 -11.05 20.05 1.14
CA ILE A 155 -12.47 20.39 0.92
C ILE A 155 -12.67 20.97 -0.48
N GLU A 156 -11.81 21.89 -0.92
CA GLU A 156 -11.84 22.44 -2.27
C GLU A 156 -11.70 21.34 -3.36
N VAL A 157 -10.72 20.45 -3.17
CA VAL A 157 -10.48 19.33 -4.09
C VAL A 157 -11.68 18.40 -4.16
N LYS A 158 -12.28 18.05 -3.03
CA LYS A 158 -13.47 17.21 -2.95
C LYS A 158 -14.68 17.86 -3.64
N LYS A 159 -14.80 19.20 -3.61
CA LYS A 159 -15.83 19.95 -4.36
C LYS A 159 -15.52 19.97 -5.86
N ALA A 160 -14.27 20.15 -6.24
CA ALA A 160 -13.84 20.26 -7.63
C ALA A 160 -13.91 18.94 -8.40
N SER A 161 -13.75 17.78 -7.74
CA SER A 161 -13.76 16.47 -8.38
C SER A 161 -14.43 15.39 -7.53
N PRO A 162 -15.68 14.99 -7.88
CA PRO A 162 -16.40 13.91 -7.18
C PRO A 162 -15.64 12.57 -7.19
N ILE A 163 -14.89 12.27 -8.25
CA ILE A 163 -14.11 11.05 -8.34
C ILE A 163 -12.95 11.06 -7.33
N LEU A 164 -12.25 12.17 -7.18
CA LEU A 164 -11.17 12.31 -6.20
C LEU A 164 -11.71 12.28 -4.77
N LYS A 165 -12.90 12.86 -4.53
CA LYS A 165 -13.63 12.74 -3.27
C LYS A 165 -13.84 11.28 -2.91
N THR A 166 -14.44 10.50 -3.81
CA THR A 166 -14.74 9.07 -3.57
C THR A 166 -13.46 8.27 -3.34
N MET A 167 -12.42 8.50 -4.15
CA MET A 167 -11.14 7.80 -3.99
C MET A 167 -10.47 8.13 -2.66
N HIS A 168 -10.48 9.39 -2.24
CA HIS A 168 -9.96 9.79 -0.94
C HIS A 168 -10.73 9.12 0.22
N GLU A 169 -12.06 9.14 0.18
CA GLU A 169 -12.90 8.49 1.19
C GLU A 169 -12.64 6.97 1.28
N LEU A 170 -12.44 6.30 0.14
CA LEU A 170 -12.05 4.89 0.10
C LEU A 170 -10.65 4.66 0.68
N LYS A 171 -9.68 5.55 0.38
CA LYS A 171 -8.33 5.49 0.98
C LYS A 171 -8.41 5.61 2.50
N GLU A 172 -9.10 6.59 3.03
CA GLU A 172 -9.27 6.77 4.47
C GLU A 172 -10.00 5.59 5.13
N LYS A 173 -10.96 5.01 4.43
CA LYS A 173 -11.69 3.85 4.93
C LYS A 173 -10.80 2.62 5.10
N ILE A 174 -9.92 2.32 4.14
CA ILE A 174 -9.01 1.17 4.28
C ILE A 174 -7.97 1.41 5.38
N ILE A 175 -7.49 2.64 5.56
CA ILE A 175 -6.61 3.00 6.68
C ILE A 175 -7.31 2.71 8.02
N LYS A 176 -8.58 3.13 8.16
CA LYS A 176 -9.37 2.85 9.37
C LYS A 176 -9.56 1.36 9.60
N ILE A 177 -9.79 0.57 8.55
CA ILE A 177 -9.90 -0.89 8.68
C ILE A 177 -8.59 -1.47 9.24
N PHE A 178 -7.44 -1.07 8.70
CA PHE A 178 -6.13 -1.54 9.18
C PHE A 178 -5.80 -1.10 10.61
N ASN A 179 -6.25 0.09 11.04
CA ASN A 179 -5.92 0.62 12.35
C ASN A 179 -6.88 0.15 13.46
N GLN A 180 -8.13 -0.18 13.14
CA GLN A 180 -9.21 -0.35 14.12
C GLN A 180 -9.77 -1.77 14.16
N THR A 181 -9.23 -2.71 13.39
CA THR A 181 -9.77 -4.07 13.36
C THR A 181 -8.75 -5.02 13.97
N ASN A 182 -9.13 -5.67 15.09
CA ASN A 182 -8.24 -6.53 15.88
C ASN A 182 -8.49 -8.02 15.63
N ASP A 183 -9.59 -8.39 14.98
CA ASP A 183 -9.89 -9.79 14.67
C ASP A 183 -9.92 -10.03 13.16
N TRP A 184 -9.45 -11.21 12.79
CA TRP A 184 -9.25 -11.58 11.38
C TRP A 184 -10.57 -11.65 10.60
N TYR A 185 -11.63 -12.22 11.16
CA TYR A 185 -12.91 -12.38 10.47
C TYR A 185 -13.55 -11.03 10.14
N THR A 186 -13.57 -10.13 11.11
CA THR A 186 -14.06 -8.75 10.92
C THR A 186 -13.19 -7.99 9.91
N ALA A 187 -11.87 -8.19 9.95
CA ALA A 187 -10.96 -7.58 8.97
C ALA A 187 -11.28 -8.03 7.55
N VAL A 188 -11.35 -9.32 7.30
CA VAL A 188 -11.66 -9.91 5.98
C VAL A 188 -13.02 -9.44 5.49
N PHE A 189 -14.04 -9.46 6.34
CA PHE A 189 -15.39 -8.98 5.98
C PHE A 189 -15.37 -7.49 5.57
N LYS A 190 -14.76 -6.61 6.37
CA LYS A 190 -14.66 -5.18 6.09
C LYS A 190 -13.84 -4.91 4.82
N ILE A 191 -12.73 -5.64 4.64
CA ILE A 191 -11.89 -5.54 3.42
C ILE A 191 -12.69 -6.01 2.21
N GLY A 192 -13.44 -7.11 2.30
CA GLY A 192 -14.31 -7.59 1.23
C GLY A 192 -15.35 -6.55 0.81
N MET A 193 -16.00 -5.89 1.76
CA MET A 193 -16.91 -4.77 1.48
C MET A 193 -16.19 -3.57 0.85
N TRP A 194 -14.97 -3.29 1.26
CA TRP A 194 -14.16 -2.23 0.67
C TRP A 194 -13.79 -2.58 -0.77
N LEU A 195 -13.32 -3.80 -1.03
CA LEU A 195 -12.93 -4.31 -2.36
C LEU A 195 -14.06 -4.18 -3.38
N SER A 196 -15.31 -4.51 -2.99
CA SER A 196 -16.46 -4.40 -3.88
C SER A 196 -16.68 -2.96 -4.39
N LYS A 197 -16.44 -1.97 -3.53
CA LYS A 197 -16.56 -0.54 -3.86
C LYS A 197 -15.31 0.00 -4.57
N ALA A 198 -14.13 -0.44 -4.14
CA ALA A 198 -12.84 0.03 -4.62
C ALA A 198 -12.48 -0.48 -6.03
N LYS A 199 -13.05 -1.58 -6.49
CA LYS A 199 -12.74 -2.22 -7.78
C LYS A 199 -12.70 -1.25 -8.96
N LYS A 200 -13.62 -0.29 -8.99
CA LYS A 200 -13.71 0.73 -10.06
C LYS A 200 -12.63 1.82 -9.95
N TYR A 201 -12.21 2.15 -8.73
CA TYR A 201 -11.37 3.30 -8.44
C TYR A 201 -9.89 2.94 -8.23
N PHE A 202 -9.63 1.74 -7.71
CA PHE A 202 -8.30 1.21 -7.39
C PHE A 202 -8.10 -0.20 -7.96
N PRO A 203 -8.15 -0.39 -9.30
CA PRO A 203 -8.15 -1.72 -9.88
C PRO A 203 -6.87 -2.51 -9.58
N LYS A 204 -5.71 -1.87 -9.54
CA LYS A 204 -4.43 -2.54 -9.22
C LYS A 204 -4.36 -2.93 -7.75
N SER A 205 -4.65 -1.99 -6.85
CA SER A 205 -4.67 -2.25 -5.41
C SER A 205 -5.72 -3.30 -5.04
N ASN A 206 -6.90 -3.24 -5.66
CA ASN A 206 -7.96 -4.24 -5.50
C ASN A 206 -7.47 -5.65 -5.84
N ASN A 207 -6.87 -5.83 -7.03
CA ASN A 207 -6.33 -7.11 -7.45
C ASN A 207 -5.19 -7.62 -6.55
N THR A 208 -4.36 -6.71 -6.07
CA THR A 208 -3.27 -7.05 -5.15
C THR A 208 -3.82 -7.57 -3.82
N ILE A 209 -4.74 -6.84 -3.20
CA ILE A 209 -5.35 -7.22 -1.92
C ILE A 209 -6.11 -8.55 -2.05
N ILE A 210 -6.88 -8.76 -3.14
CA ILE A 210 -7.58 -10.04 -3.37
C ILE A 210 -6.57 -11.20 -3.41
N ARG A 211 -5.47 -11.06 -4.14
CA ARG A 211 -4.47 -12.14 -4.24
C ARG A 211 -3.88 -12.50 -2.89
N TRP A 212 -3.65 -11.52 -2.02
CA TRP A 212 -3.16 -11.75 -0.68
C TRP A 212 -4.21 -12.42 0.21
N LEU A 213 -5.43 -11.93 0.23
CA LEU A 213 -6.52 -12.53 1.01
C LEU A 213 -6.78 -13.99 0.61
N VAL A 214 -6.79 -14.30 -0.68
CA VAL A 214 -7.00 -15.69 -1.16
C VAL A 214 -5.83 -16.59 -0.76
N SER A 215 -4.60 -16.08 -0.77
CA SER A 215 -3.42 -16.86 -0.39
C SER A 215 -3.31 -17.12 1.12
N GLU A 216 -3.96 -16.29 1.95
CA GLU A 216 -4.05 -16.49 3.41
C GLU A 216 -5.28 -17.32 3.81
N ALA A 217 -6.36 -17.25 3.03
CA ALA A 217 -7.58 -18.00 3.28
C ALA A 217 -7.48 -19.49 2.93
N CYS A 218 -6.41 -19.92 2.24
CA CYS A 218 -6.10 -21.32 1.96
C CYS A 218 -4.69 -21.63 2.46
N PRO A 219 -4.47 -21.92 3.74
CA PRO A 219 -3.33 -22.72 4.13
C PRO A 219 -3.57 -24.10 3.49
N GLU A 220 -2.75 -24.50 2.52
CA GLU A 220 -2.71 -25.87 2.05
C GLU A 220 -2.43 -26.77 3.26
N GLY A 221 -3.47 -27.34 3.85
CA GLY A 221 -3.31 -28.25 4.99
C GLY A 221 -4.46 -28.37 5.97
N THR A 222 -5.55 -27.60 5.88
CA THR A 222 -6.70 -27.74 6.80
C THR A 222 -7.99 -28.12 6.07
N LEU A 223 -7.95 -29.24 5.35
CA LEU A 223 -9.11 -30.09 5.09
C LEU A 223 -8.77 -31.49 5.61
N LYS A 224 -8.98 -31.68 6.89
CA LYS A 224 -9.29 -32.99 7.48
C LYS A 224 -10.55 -32.86 8.28
#